data_e5ed57be4fc4244cb2827c658e1249d7
#
_entry.id   e5ed57be4fc4244cb2827c658e1249d7
#
_cell.length_a   1.000
_cell.length_b   1.000
_cell.length_c   1.000
_cell.angle_alpha   90.00
_cell.angle_beta   90.00
_cell.angle_gamma   90.00
#
_symmetry.space_group_name_H-M   'P 1'
#
loop_
_entity.id
_entity.type
_entity.pdbx_description
1 polymer ?
#
loop_
_entity_poly.entity_id
_entity_poly.type
_entity_poly.pdbx_seq_one_letter_code
_entity_poly.pdbx_strand_id
1 'polypeptide(L)'
;LAVASLGVVARAEDKPAPKAAAKPAAAKAKATAAKANEADANEPRVKAMQEAINTSRQFANPSPEAAAWFGKLRAQRAASKDAEEQAALDVALQFDPAVPPSSSLGKEPLKNYPAPEVSSTLGKLAATERALDLGQKPTALSVAELTQLANGQDADFAARSLRLLRRVDAAAAAPLLWKRLAVASQRSELKQIEDEIMRLPVAQVGQGFPTFTEIEKGPLAAKAAWVRVIAVRPTLKADKAVILGLLKGPANELTEAAWDAVPAVFNTADKAKLEEASKGLSERLAPRAKAALALLK
;
A
#
# COMPACT_ATOMS: atom_id res chain seq x y z
N LEU A 1 -40.80 29.51 -23.73
CA LEU A 1 -42.22 29.50 -23.33
C LEU A 1 -42.30 29.12 -21.86
N ALA A 2 -42.68 30.15 -21.10
CA ALA A 2 -42.93 30.14 -19.67
C ALA A 2 -44.35 29.61 -19.38
N VAL A 3 -44.62 29.24 -18.13
CA VAL A 3 -45.81 29.51 -17.27
C VAL A 3 -45.53 28.68 -16.00
N ALA A 4 -45.21 29.16 -14.81
CA ALA A 4 -45.93 29.99 -13.83
C ALA A 4 -47.27 29.38 -13.41
N SER A 5 -47.39 29.05 -12.15
CA SER A 5 -48.25 29.71 -11.15
C SER A 5 -48.61 28.76 -10.00
N LEU A 6 -48.41 29.27 -8.77
CA LEU A 6 -49.37 29.52 -7.67
C LEU A 6 -50.05 28.26 -7.10
N GLY A 7 -49.88 27.87 -5.89
CA GLY A 7 -50.05 28.61 -4.64
C GLY A 7 -51.41 28.32 -4.04
N VAL A 8 -51.53 27.67 -2.88
CA VAL A 8 -52.63 27.93 -1.92
C VAL A 8 -52.22 27.49 -0.52
N VAL A 9 -52.36 28.40 0.40
CA VAL A 9 -52.29 28.34 1.85
C VAL A 9 -53.66 27.93 2.41
N ALA A 10 -53.68 27.06 3.39
CA ALA A 10 -54.74 26.99 4.43
C ALA A 10 -54.18 26.12 5.58
N ARG A 11 -53.88 26.66 6.65
CA ARG A 11 -54.61 27.16 7.84
C ARG A 11 -54.91 26.05 8.84
N ALA A 12 -54.37 26.27 10.00
CA ALA A 12 -54.40 25.53 11.24
C ALA A 12 -55.82 25.20 11.73
N GLU A 13 -55.94 24.06 12.41
CA GLU A 13 -56.86 23.91 13.54
C GLU A 13 -56.22 23.13 14.68
N ASP A 14 -56.54 23.60 15.86
CA ASP A 14 -56.06 23.32 17.17
C ASP A 14 -56.75 22.12 17.83
N LYS A 15 -55.94 21.44 18.71
CA LYS A 15 -56.31 20.70 19.95
C LYS A 15 -56.69 19.22 19.89
N PRO A 16 -56.49 18.51 21.03
CA PRO A 16 -55.63 18.71 22.20
C PRO A 16 -54.74 17.48 22.53
N ALA A 17 -53.75 17.69 23.42
CA ALA A 17 -52.91 16.69 23.99
C ALA A 17 -53.63 15.71 24.96
N PRO A 18 -53.21 14.46 25.05
CA PRO A 18 -53.35 13.70 26.27
C PRO A 18 -51.99 13.50 26.96
N LYS A 19 -52.13 13.61 28.27
CA LYS A 19 -51.17 13.52 29.36
C LYS A 19 -50.18 12.33 29.26
N ALA A 20 -48.97 12.68 29.62
CA ALA A 20 -47.98 11.91 30.43
C ALA A 20 -48.14 10.40 30.55
N ALA A 21 -47.18 9.70 29.92
CA ALA A 21 -46.66 8.47 30.49
C ALA A 21 -45.13 8.62 30.62
N ALA A 22 -44.71 8.94 31.84
CA ALA A 22 -43.31 8.89 32.22
C ALA A 22 -42.90 7.43 32.38
N LYS A 23 -42.02 6.97 31.47
CA LYS A 23 -40.96 6.02 31.72
C LYS A 23 -40.38 5.49 30.41
N PRO A 24 -39.30 6.11 29.89
CA PRO A 24 -38.17 5.31 29.43
C PRO A 24 -36.79 5.88 29.83
N ALA A 25 -36.66 6.79 30.79
CA ALA A 25 -35.35 7.34 31.14
C ALA A 25 -34.45 6.34 31.89
N ALA A 26 -35.02 5.43 32.67
CA ALA A 26 -34.25 4.44 33.42
C ALA A 26 -33.68 3.30 32.53
N ALA A 27 -34.34 2.97 31.43
CA ALA A 27 -33.84 1.95 30.49
C ALA A 27 -32.70 2.47 29.60
N LYS A 28 -32.75 3.75 29.16
CA LYS A 28 -31.66 4.39 28.43
C LYS A 28 -30.43 4.63 29.30
N ALA A 29 -30.58 4.99 30.56
CA ALA A 29 -29.46 5.18 31.47
C ALA A 29 -28.76 3.83 31.81
N LYS A 30 -29.50 2.72 31.93
CA LYS A 30 -28.90 1.38 32.09
C LYS A 30 -28.20 0.88 30.84
N ALA A 31 -28.74 1.17 29.63
CA ALA A 31 -28.10 0.76 28.37
C ALA A 31 -26.83 1.60 28.06
N THR A 32 -26.80 2.89 28.44
CA THR A 32 -25.61 3.74 28.30
C THR A 32 -24.55 3.39 29.37
N ALA A 33 -24.94 3.06 30.58
CA ALA A 33 -24.01 2.61 31.61
C ALA A 33 -23.43 1.21 31.33
N ALA A 34 -24.22 0.30 30.74
CA ALA A 34 -23.72 -0.99 30.28
C ALA A 34 -22.73 -0.85 29.12
N LYS A 35 -22.98 0.03 28.13
CA LYS A 35 -22.04 0.32 27.03
C LYS A 35 -20.77 1.06 27.49
N ALA A 36 -20.88 1.95 28.48
CA ALA A 36 -19.70 2.60 29.07
C ALA A 36 -18.84 1.60 29.86
N ASN A 37 -19.45 0.68 30.62
CA ASN A 37 -18.73 -0.37 31.33
C ASN A 37 -18.09 -1.41 30.36
N GLU A 38 -18.72 -1.71 29.23
CA GLU A 38 -18.11 -2.57 28.19
C GLU A 38 -16.93 -1.88 27.49
N ALA A 39 -17.01 -0.57 27.24
CA ALA A 39 -15.91 0.20 26.65
C ALA A 39 -14.70 0.25 27.62
N ASP A 40 -14.93 0.55 28.90
CA ASP A 40 -13.88 0.56 29.92
C ASP A 40 -13.28 -0.84 30.20
N ALA A 41 -14.09 -1.90 30.12
CA ALA A 41 -13.61 -3.27 30.29
C ALA A 41 -12.77 -3.78 29.09
N ASN A 42 -13.00 -3.24 27.89
CA ASN A 42 -12.25 -3.59 26.69
C ASN A 42 -10.95 -2.78 26.51
N GLU A 43 -10.81 -1.62 27.16
CA GLU A 43 -9.63 -0.76 27.01
C GLU A 43 -8.30 -1.46 27.37
N PRO A 44 -8.17 -2.20 28.48
CA PRO A 44 -6.94 -2.94 28.79
C PRO A 44 -6.59 -4.00 27.76
N ARG A 45 -7.60 -4.64 27.19
CA ARG A 45 -7.45 -5.68 26.16
C ARG A 45 -6.98 -5.09 24.83
N VAL A 46 -7.60 -4.02 24.37
CA VAL A 46 -7.19 -3.30 23.15
C VAL A 46 -5.77 -2.79 23.28
N LYS A 47 -5.40 -2.27 24.47
CA LYS A 47 -4.05 -1.84 24.77
C LYS A 47 -3.05 -2.99 24.70
N ALA A 48 -3.37 -4.15 25.27
CA ALA A 48 -2.51 -5.33 25.22
C ALA A 48 -2.31 -5.84 23.77
N MET A 49 -3.35 -5.83 22.95
CA MET A 49 -3.25 -6.18 21.53
C MET A 49 -2.35 -5.21 20.75
N GLN A 50 -2.50 -3.91 20.98
CA GLN A 50 -1.68 -2.88 20.36
C GLN A 50 -0.22 -2.99 20.79
N GLU A 51 0.04 -3.29 22.06
CA GLU A 51 1.37 -3.53 22.59
C GLU A 51 2.02 -4.78 21.99
N ALA A 52 1.26 -5.86 21.81
CA ALA A 52 1.75 -7.05 21.12
C ALA A 52 2.19 -6.76 19.67
N ILE A 53 1.41 -5.99 18.92
CA ILE A 53 1.76 -5.58 17.56
C ILE A 53 3.00 -4.68 17.55
N ASN A 54 3.06 -3.69 18.45
CA ASN A 54 4.18 -2.75 18.53
C ASN A 54 5.49 -3.44 18.92
N THR A 55 5.43 -4.38 19.86
CA THR A 55 6.58 -5.18 20.29
C THR A 55 7.06 -6.08 19.16
N SER A 56 6.13 -6.74 18.44
CA SER A 56 6.46 -7.60 17.31
C SER A 56 7.21 -6.86 16.19
N ARG A 57 6.87 -5.59 15.94
CA ARG A 57 7.55 -4.73 14.95
C ARG A 57 9.00 -4.41 15.28
N GLN A 58 9.44 -4.58 16.52
CA GLN A 58 10.81 -4.29 16.94
C GLN A 58 11.78 -5.40 16.53
N PHE A 59 11.29 -6.61 16.25
CA PHE A 59 12.11 -7.73 15.83
C PHE A 59 12.38 -7.67 14.31
N ALA A 60 13.53 -7.09 13.93
CA ALA A 60 13.95 -7.01 12.53
C ALA A 60 14.63 -8.27 12.00
N ASN A 61 15.24 -9.08 12.90
CA ASN A 61 16.03 -10.26 12.55
C ASN A 61 15.67 -11.44 13.45
N PRO A 62 15.85 -12.70 12.96
CA PRO A 62 15.71 -13.88 13.81
C PRO A 62 16.69 -13.85 14.99
N SER A 63 16.17 -14.02 16.19
CA SER A 63 16.95 -14.13 17.43
C SER A 63 16.25 -15.08 18.41
N PRO A 64 16.95 -15.57 19.45
CA PRO A 64 16.32 -16.38 20.50
C PRO A 64 15.17 -15.64 21.20
N GLU A 65 15.29 -14.33 21.41
CA GLU A 65 14.28 -13.47 22.01
C GLU A 65 13.05 -13.35 21.09
N ALA A 66 13.28 -13.13 19.77
CA ALA A 66 12.22 -13.11 18.77
C ALA A 66 11.48 -14.47 18.74
N ALA A 67 12.22 -15.58 18.72
CA ALA A 67 11.63 -16.92 18.70
C ALA A 67 10.78 -17.19 19.94
N ALA A 68 11.24 -16.77 21.13
CA ALA A 68 10.50 -16.90 22.37
C ALA A 68 9.22 -16.02 22.37
N TRP A 69 9.32 -14.78 21.89
CA TRP A 69 8.20 -13.85 21.78
C TRP A 69 7.11 -14.38 20.84
N PHE A 70 7.49 -14.70 19.60
CA PHE A 70 6.52 -15.21 18.61
C PHE A 70 6.00 -16.61 18.98
N GLY A 71 6.76 -17.42 19.72
CA GLY A 71 6.29 -18.67 20.32
C GLY A 71 5.12 -18.44 21.29
N LYS A 72 5.23 -17.43 22.17
CA LYS A 72 4.13 -17.03 23.09
C LYS A 72 2.90 -16.55 22.33
N LEU A 73 3.08 -15.69 21.32
CA LEU A 73 1.96 -15.19 20.52
C LEU A 73 1.23 -16.32 19.78
N ARG A 74 1.94 -17.29 19.23
CA ARG A 74 1.34 -18.47 18.58
C ARG A 74 0.53 -19.30 19.57
N ALA A 75 1.04 -19.52 20.77
CA ALA A 75 0.33 -20.25 21.83
C ALA A 75 -0.94 -19.49 22.28
N GLN A 76 -0.85 -18.17 22.47
CA GLN A 76 -1.97 -17.32 22.83
C GLN A 76 -3.05 -17.33 21.75
N ARG A 77 -2.65 -17.19 20.48
CA ARG A 77 -3.55 -17.24 19.32
C ARG A 77 -4.30 -18.58 19.25
N ALA A 78 -3.60 -19.69 19.49
CA ALA A 78 -4.22 -21.04 19.48
C ALA A 78 -5.19 -21.25 20.66
N ALA A 79 -4.96 -20.61 21.81
CA ALA A 79 -5.81 -20.69 22.99
C ALA A 79 -7.01 -19.72 22.96
N SER A 80 -6.90 -18.62 22.24
CA SER A 80 -7.96 -17.59 22.17
C SER A 80 -9.17 -18.11 21.39
N LYS A 81 -10.36 -17.83 21.95
CA LYS A 81 -11.66 -18.07 21.30
C LYS A 81 -12.29 -16.78 20.76
N ASP A 82 -11.63 -15.66 20.98
CA ASP A 82 -12.09 -14.34 20.58
C ASP A 82 -11.57 -13.96 19.20
N ALA A 83 -12.48 -13.64 18.29
CA ALA A 83 -12.13 -13.34 16.90
C ALA A 83 -11.30 -12.06 16.72
N GLU A 84 -11.53 -11.03 17.57
CA GLU A 84 -10.75 -9.79 17.50
C GLU A 84 -9.34 -9.99 18.04
N GLU A 85 -9.20 -10.74 19.14
CA GLU A 85 -7.89 -11.11 19.68
C GLU A 85 -7.11 -11.95 18.67
N GLN A 86 -7.74 -12.96 18.06
CA GLN A 86 -7.10 -13.77 17.02
C GLN A 86 -6.64 -12.91 15.85
N ALA A 87 -7.46 -11.97 15.38
CA ALA A 87 -7.10 -11.06 14.30
C ALA A 87 -5.90 -10.15 14.66
N ALA A 88 -5.88 -9.61 15.87
CA ALA A 88 -4.76 -8.79 16.36
C ALA A 88 -3.47 -9.60 16.50
N LEU A 89 -3.56 -10.83 17.00
CA LEU A 89 -2.41 -11.74 17.09
C LEU A 89 -1.92 -12.17 15.72
N ASP A 90 -2.80 -12.38 14.74
CA ASP A 90 -2.41 -12.66 13.35
C ASP A 90 -1.67 -11.48 12.72
N VAL A 91 -2.05 -10.25 13.03
CA VAL A 91 -1.29 -9.04 12.63
C VAL A 91 0.09 -9.00 13.29
N ALA A 92 0.18 -9.30 14.59
CA ALA A 92 1.45 -9.32 15.30
C ALA A 92 2.41 -10.41 14.77
N LEU A 93 1.87 -11.58 14.44
CA LEU A 93 2.63 -12.72 13.89
C LEU A 93 3.17 -12.49 12.48
N GLN A 94 2.65 -11.51 11.72
CA GLN A 94 3.20 -11.15 10.41
C GLN A 94 4.61 -10.54 10.49
N PHE A 95 5.01 -10.07 11.67
CA PHE A 95 6.34 -9.50 11.91
C PHE A 95 7.37 -10.54 12.36
N ASP A 96 7.01 -11.83 12.46
CA ASP A 96 7.95 -12.90 12.84
C ASP A 96 9.07 -13.04 11.80
N PRO A 97 10.32 -12.67 12.12
CA PRO A 97 11.41 -12.68 11.17
C PRO A 97 11.86 -14.10 10.78
N ALA A 98 11.46 -15.12 11.53
CA ALA A 98 11.73 -16.51 11.20
C ALA A 98 10.75 -17.08 10.17
N VAL A 99 9.63 -16.37 9.93
CA VAL A 99 8.62 -16.78 8.93
C VAL A 99 8.80 -15.92 7.69
N PRO A 100 9.13 -16.50 6.53
CA PRO A 100 9.21 -15.74 5.29
C PRO A 100 7.88 -15.03 5.05
N PRO A 101 7.90 -13.72 4.71
CA PRO A 101 6.68 -12.99 4.41
C PRO A 101 5.95 -13.72 3.28
N SER A 102 4.80 -14.24 3.53
CA SER A 102 3.86 -14.89 2.63
C SER A 102 3.68 -16.42 2.70
N SER A 103 4.47 -17.19 3.44
CA SER A 103 4.45 -18.61 3.11
C SER A 103 3.70 -19.55 4.05
N SER A 104 3.53 -19.27 5.34
CA SER A 104 2.99 -20.30 6.23
C SER A 104 1.78 -19.91 7.08
N LEU A 105 1.68 -18.68 7.55
CA LEU A 105 0.54 -18.26 8.37
C LEU A 105 -0.77 -18.09 7.58
N GLY A 106 -0.67 -17.80 6.29
CA GLY A 106 -1.84 -17.64 5.42
C GLY A 106 -2.41 -18.92 4.83
N LYS A 107 -1.64 -20.01 4.74
CA LYS A 107 -2.09 -21.22 4.02
C LYS A 107 -3.10 -22.06 4.80
N GLU A 108 -2.88 -22.26 6.08
CA GLU A 108 -3.77 -23.08 6.92
C GLU A 108 -5.13 -22.40 7.20
N PRO A 109 -5.16 -21.10 7.62
CA PRO A 109 -6.42 -20.39 7.74
C PRO A 109 -7.18 -20.29 6.42
N LEU A 110 -6.48 -20.05 5.29
CA LEU A 110 -7.12 -19.90 3.98
C LEU A 110 -7.79 -21.19 3.49
N LYS A 111 -7.26 -22.35 3.83
CA LYS A 111 -7.89 -23.64 3.48
C LYS A 111 -9.26 -23.82 4.15
N ASN A 112 -9.43 -23.26 5.35
CA ASN A 112 -10.65 -23.40 6.15
C ASN A 112 -11.74 -22.39 5.81
N TYR A 113 -11.41 -21.34 5.03
CA TYR A 113 -12.40 -20.37 4.58
C TYR A 113 -13.12 -20.85 3.31
N PRO A 114 -14.42 -20.57 3.15
CA PRO A 114 -15.13 -20.88 1.92
C PRO A 114 -14.46 -20.18 0.72
N ALA A 115 -14.48 -20.85 -0.42
CA ALA A 115 -13.97 -20.24 -1.64
C ALA A 115 -14.75 -18.96 -1.96
N PRO A 116 -14.07 -17.88 -2.40
CA PRO A 116 -14.76 -16.67 -2.83
C PRO A 116 -15.74 -16.98 -3.96
N GLU A 117 -16.89 -16.34 -3.93
CA GLU A 117 -17.87 -16.47 -5.00
C GLU A 117 -17.34 -15.80 -6.29
N VAL A 118 -17.36 -16.51 -7.41
CA VAL A 118 -16.78 -16.04 -8.68
C VAL A 118 -17.81 -15.41 -9.64
N SER A 119 -19.01 -15.08 -9.14
CA SER A 119 -20.06 -14.43 -9.94
C SER A 119 -19.76 -12.97 -10.28
N SER A 120 -18.89 -12.31 -9.52
CA SER A 120 -18.51 -10.91 -9.69
C SER A 120 -17.01 -10.75 -10.01
N THR A 121 -16.64 -9.60 -10.59
CA THR A 121 -15.23 -9.27 -10.84
C THR A 121 -14.41 -9.29 -9.54
N LEU A 122 -14.96 -8.74 -8.45
CA LEU A 122 -14.32 -8.73 -7.15
C LEU A 122 -14.13 -10.17 -6.63
N GLY A 123 -15.13 -11.01 -6.78
CA GLY A 123 -15.06 -12.42 -6.39
C GLY A 123 -14.02 -13.20 -7.20
N LYS A 124 -13.93 -12.97 -8.51
CA LYS A 124 -12.90 -13.56 -9.38
C LYS A 124 -11.49 -13.09 -8.99
N LEU A 125 -11.29 -11.80 -8.68
CA LEU A 125 -10.02 -11.28 -8.18
C LEU A 125 -9.64 -11.94 -6.84
N ALA A 126 -10.60 -12.05 -5.92
CA ALA A 126 -10.38 -12.69 -4.62
C ALA A 126 -10.04 -14.18 -4.75
N ALA A 127 -10.72 -14.90 -5.64
CA ALA A 127 -10.45 -16.31 -5.92
C ALA A 127 -9.06 -16.52 -6.56
N THR A 128 -8.66 -15.61 -7.48
CA THR A 128 -7.34 -15.62 -8.08
C THR A 128 -6.25 -15.39 -7.04
N GLU A 129 -6.43 -14.38 -6.17
CA GLU A 129 -5.50 -14.06 -5.09
C GLU A 129 -5.35 -15.24 -4.12
N ARG A 130 -6.46 -15.81 -3.69
CA ARG A 130 -6.46 -17.00 -2.81
C ARG A 130 -5.72 -18.18 -3.43
N ALA A 131 -5.96 -18.49 -4.71
CA ALA A 131 -5.25 -19.56 -5.40
C ALA A 131 -3.74 -19.35 -5.36
N LEU A 132 -3.28 -18.12 -5.67
CA LEU A 132 -1.87 -17.75 -5.61
C LEU A 132 -1.29 -17.85 -4.19
N ASP A 133 -2.04 -17.44 -3.17
CA ASP A 133 -1.61 -17.53 -1.76
C ASP A 133 -1.49 -18.98 -1.28
N LEU A 134 -2.32 -19.87 -1.80
CA LEU A 134 -2.22 -21.31 -1.58
C LEU A 134 -1.16 -22.00 -2.45
N GLY A 135 -0.44 -21.25 -3.33
CA GLY A 135 0.52 -21.81 -4.27
C GLY A 135 -0.14 -22.64 -5.37
N GLN A 136 -1.41 -22.40 -5.66
CA GLN A 136 -2.18 -23.06 -6.71
C GLN A 136 -2.19 -22.21 -7.98
N LYS A 137 -2.39 -22.87 -9.13
CA LYS A 137 -2.62 -22.17 -10.39
C LYS A 137 -3.99 -21.50 -10.36
N PRO A 138 -4.10 -20.20 -10.55
CA PRO A 138 -5.40 -19.52 -10.59
C PRO A 138 -6.18 -19.91 -11.85
N THR A 139 -7.49 -20.10 -11.70
CA THR A 139 -8.42 -20.46 -12.79
C THR A 139 -9.55 -19.45 -12.94
N ALA A 140 -9.77 -18.59 -11.94
CA ALA A 140 -10.88 -17.64 -11.93
C ALA A 140 -10.69 -16.46 -12.91
N LEU A 141 -9.44 -16.05 -13.15
CA LEU A 141 -9.07 -15.03 -14.15
C LEU A 141 -7.83 -15.49 -14.92
N SER A 142 -7.90 -15.36 -16.24
CA SER A 142 -6.78 -15.55 -17.15
C SER A 142 -5.85 -14.33 -17.16
N VAL A 143 -4.64 -14.48 -17.72
CA VAL A 143 -3.70 -13.36 -17.96
C VAL A 143 -4.36 -12.27 -18.82
N ALA A 144 -5.14 -12.64 -19.84
CA ALA A 144 -5.83 -11.67 -20.69
C ALA A 144 -6.89 -10.86 -19.93
N GLU A 145 -7.70 -11.50 -19.07
CA GLU A 145 -8.70 -10.82 -18.25
C GLU A 145 -8.04 -9.92 -17.20
N LEU A 146 -6.96 -10.37 -16.55
CA LEU A 146 -6.17 -9.54 -15.63
C LEU A 146 -5.58 -8.32 -16.35
N THR A 147 -5.07 -8.50 -17.58
CA THR A 147 -4.55 -7.42 -18.42
C THR A 147 -5.64 -6.41 -18.77
N GLN A 148 -6.84 -6.89 -19.12
CA GLN A 148 -7.98 -6.02 -19.41
C GLN A 148 -8.40 -5.21 -18.19
N LEU A 149 -8.51 -5.84 -17.02
CA LEU A 149 -8.84 -5.16 -15.77
C LEU A 149 -7.75 -4.16 -15.35
N ALA A 150 -6.48 -4.49 -15.55
CA ALA A 150 -5.34 -3.61 -15.26
C ALA A 150 -5.33 -2.34 -16.13
N ASN A 151 -5.87 -2.39 -17.34
CA ASN A 151 -6.07 -1.23 -18.22
C ASN A 151 -7.41 -0.51 -17.99
N GLY A 152 -8.26 -1.02 -17.10
CA GLY A 152 -9.57 -0.44 -16.80
C GLY A 152 -9.48 0.92 -16.11
N GLN A 153 -10.62 1.63 -16.09
CA GLN A 153 -10.72 2.94 -15.45
C GLN A 153 -10.90 2.87 -13.93
N ASP A 154 -11.40 1.75 -13.42
CA ASP A 154 -11.54 1.52 -11.98
C ASP A 154 -10.15 1.32 -11.37
N ALA A 155 -9.72 2.30 -10.55
CA ALA A 155 -8.38 2.34 -9.98
C ALA A 155 -8.11 1.15 -9.04
N ASP A 156 -9.11 0.73 -8.26
CA ASP A 156 -8.96 -0.37 -7.30
C ASP A 156 -8.85 -1.71 -8.00
N PHE A 157 -9.69 -1.96 -9.02
CA PHE A 157 -9.58 -3.17 -9.83
C PHE A 157 -8.29 -3.19 -10.65
N ALA A 158 -7.87 -2.05 -11.20
CA ALA A 158 -6.64 -1.96 -11.95
C ALA A 158 -5.42 -2.24 -11.08
N ALA A 159 -5.32 -1.62 -9.90
CA ALA A 159 -4.21 -1.84 -8.98
C ALA A 159 -4.14 -3.29 -8.48
N ARG A 160 -5.30 -3.88 -8.11
CA ARG A 160 -5.37 -5.28 -7.67
C ARG A 160 -5.02 -6.25 -8.80
N SER A 161 -5.49 -5.96 -10.01
CA SER A 161 -5.19 -6.80 -11.19
C SER A 161 -3.73 -6.74 -11.58
N LEU A 162 -3.07 -5.57 -11.52
CA LEU A 162 -1.63 -5.42 -11.74
C LEU A 162 -0.81 -6.24 -10.74
N ARG A 163 -1.19 -6.21 -9.46
CA ARG A 163 -0.54 -7.02 -8.42
C ARG A 163 -0.67 -8.52 -8.69
N LEU A 164 -1.86 -8.98 -9.07
CA LEU A 164 -2.11 -10.39 -9.39
C LEU A 164 -1.39 -10.78 -10.69
N LEU A 165 -1.47 -9.94 -11.72
CA LEU A 165 -0.79 -10.18 -13.00
C LEU A 165 0.72 -10.33 -12.81
N ARG A 166 1.37 -9.48 -11.99
CA ARG A 166 2.79 -9.63 -11.68
C ARG A 166 3.11 -11.01 -11.04
N ARG A 167 2.21 -11.54 -10.22
CA ARG A 167 2.39 -12.86 -9.58
C ARG A 167 2.17 -14.02 -10.55
N VAL A 168 1.29 -13.84 -11.54
CA VAL A 168 0.96 -14.86 -12.55
C VAL A 168 1.91 -14.81 -13.74
N ASP A 169 2.14 -13.60 -14.26
CA ASP A 169 2.98 -13.33 -15.43
C ASP A 169 3.64 -11.95 -15.28
N ALA A 170 4.84 -11.95 -14.71
CA ALA A 170 5.62 -10.74 -14.48
C ALA A 170 6.02 -10.03 -15.79
N ALA A 171 6.16 -10.77 -16.89
CA ALA A 171 6.51 -10.20 -18.19
C ALA A 171 5.33 -9.39 -18.78
N ALA A 172 4.11 -9.91 -18.65
CA ALA A 172 2.91 -9.19 -19.06
C ALA A 172 2.62 -7.98 -18.14
N ALA A 173 2.96 -8.08 -16.85
CA ALA A 173 2.70 -7.01 -15.89
C ALA A 173 3.65 -5.81 -16.02
N ALA A 174 4.93 -6.04 -16.36
CA ALA A 174 5.96 -5.01 -16.34
C ALA A 174 5.61 -3.77 -17.21
N PRO A 175 5.25 -3.88 -18.50
CA PRO A 175 4.93 -2.72 -19.31
C PRO A 175 3.67 -1.99 -18.83
N LEU A 176 2.71 -2.69 -18.24
CA LEU A 176 1.49 -2.09 -17.70
C LEU A 176 1.77 -1.31 -16.41
N LEU A 177 2.61 -1.82 -15.54
CA LEU A 177 3.04 -1.12 -14.33
C LEU A 177 3.76 0.19 -14.68
N TRP A 178 4.66 0.17 -15.67
CA TRP A 178 5.35 1.38 -16.13
C TRP A 178 4.39 2.38 -16.77
N LYS A 179 3.47 1.91 -17.63
CA LYS A 179 2.45 2.76 -18.23
C LYS A 179 1.56 3.41 -17.17
N ARG A 180 1.16 2.66 -16.15
CA ARG A 180 0.34 3.17 -15.07
C ARG A 180 1.10 4.16 -14.18
N LEU A 181 2.38 3.90 -13.89
CA LEU A 181 3.24 4.84 -13.16
C LEU A 181 3.27 6.22 -13.82
N ALA A 182 3.37 6.26 -15.15
CA ALA A 182 3.48 7.50 -15.91
C ALA A 182 2.25 8.42 -15.79
N VAL A 183 1.07 7.86 -15.52
CA VAL A 183 -0.20 8.60 -15.48
C VAL A 183 -0.81 8.71 -14.08
N ALA A 184 -0.36 7.92 -13.12
CA ALA A 184 -0.90 7.92 -11.77
C ALA A 184 -0.61 9.25 -11.07
N SER A 185 -1.64 9.84 -10.48
CA SER A 185 -1.56 11.15 -9.80
C SER A 185 -1.71 11.04 -8.29
N GLN A 186 -2.39 10.01 -7.80
CA GLN A 186 -2.60 9.78 -6.38
C GLN A 186 -1.36 9.15 -5.73
N ARG A 187 -0.91 9.72 -4.62
CA ARG A 187 0.31 9.28 -3.92
C ARG A 187 0.24 7.82 -3.45
N SER A 188 -0.92 7.38 -2.99
CA SER A 188 -1.15 5.99 -2.56
C SER A 188 -1.03 5.00 -3.73
N GLU A 189 -1.61 5.34 -4.88
CA GLU A 189 -1.53 4.56 -6.10
C GLU A 189 -0.09 4.47 -6.61
N LEU A 190 0.61 5.63 -6.68
CA LEU A 190 2.02 5.69 -7.09
C LEU A 190 2.90 4.79 -6.24
N LYS A 191 2.71 4.84 -4.90
CA LYS A 191 3.47 3.98 -4.01
C LYS A 191 3.20 2.50 -4.24
N GLN A 192 1.95 2.11 -4.44
CA GLN A 192 1.59 0.72 -4.74
C GLN A 192 2.24 0.25 -6.04
N ILE A 193 2.19 1.06 -7.10
CA ILE A 193 2.79 0.74 -8.39
C ILE A 193 4.32 0.64 -8.26
N GLU A 194 4.96 1.59 -7.58
CA GLU A 194 6.40 1.58 -7.32
C GLU A 194 6.79 0.28 -6.56
N ASP A 195 6.06 -0.09 -5.51
CA ASP A 195 6.29 -1.32 -4.75
C ASP A 195 6.14 -2.58 -5.63
N GLU A 196 5.16 -2.61 -6.55
CA GLU A 196 4.99 -3.74 -7.47
C GLU A 196 6.10 -3.81 -8.53
N ILE A 197 6.58 -2.66 -9.05
CA ILE A 197 7.74 -2.61 -9.95
C ILE A 197 9.01 -3.10 -9.22
N MET A 198 9.19 -2.72 -7.95
CA MET A 198 10.30 -3.18 -7.13
C MET A 198 10.29 -4.69 -6.87
N ARG A 199 9.12 -5.32 -6.96
CA ARG A 199 8.97 -6.79 -6.83
C ARG A 199 9.09 -7.54 -8.15
N LEU A 200 9.21 -6.85 -9.29
CA LEU A 200 9.45 -7.53 -10.56
C LEU A 200 10.80 -8.25 -10.55
N PRO A 201 10.90 -9.44 -11.15
CA PRO A 201 12.19 -10.08 -11.36
C PRO A 201 13.11 -9.19 -12.23
N VAL A 202 14.43 -9.29 -11.99
CA VAL A 202 15.43 -8.45 -12.68
C VAL A 202 15.33 -8.58 -14.21
N ALA A 203 15.02 -9.77 -14.72
CA ALA A 203 14.89 -10.01 -16.15
C ALA A 203 13.69 -9.32 -16.80
N GLN A 204 12.64 -9.03 -16.03
CA GLN A 204 11.38 -8.44 -16.53
C GLN A 204 11.25 -6.95 -16.24
N VAL A 205 11.94 -6.42 -15.24
CA VAL A 205 11.78 -5.01 -14.81
C VAL A 205 12.08 -4.00 -15.93
N GLY A 206 12.96 -4.36 -16.85
CA GLY A 206 13.30 -3.52 -18.02
C GLY A 206 12.26 -3.56 -19.15
N GLN A 207 11.31 -4.47 -19.10
CA GLN A 207 10.28 -4.56 -20.14
C GLN A 207 9.30 -3.39 -20.03
N GLY A 208 9.21 -2.60 -21.08
CA GLY A 208 8.37 -1.39 -21.08
C GLY A 208 8.90 -0.26 -20.20
N PHE A 209 10.17 -0.32 -19.76
CA PHE A 209 10.80 0.78 -19.03
C PHE A 209 10.77 2.06 -19.87
N PRO A 210 10.05 3.12 -19.43
CA PRO A 210 9.88 4.32 -20.22
C PRO A 210 11.15 5.17 -20.21
N THR A 211 11.36 5.87 -21.32
CA THR A 211 12.32 6.98 -21.35
C THR A 211 11.83 8.14 -20.47
N PHE A 212 12.74 9.03 -20.07
CA PHE A 212 12.34 10.21 -19.31
C PHE A 212 11.35 11.09 -20.06
N THR A 213 11.49 11.21 -21.38
CA THR A 213 10.59 11.99 -22.24
C THR A 213 9.14 11.48 -22.18
N GLU A 214 8.95 10.17 -22.06
CA GLU A 214 7.62 9.58 -21.93
C GLU A 214 6.96 9.87 -20.59
N ILE A 215 7.76 9.99 -19.51
CA ILE A 215 7.27 10.27 -18.17
C ILE A 215 7.31 11.76 -17.79
N GLU A 216 8.01 12.59 -18.57
CA GLU A 216 8.23 14.01 -18.28
C GLU A 216 6.93 14.81 -18.14
N LYS A 217 5.91 14.46 -18.92
CA LYS A 217 4.58 15.09 -18.86
C LYS A 217 3.74 14.64 -17.66
N GLY A 218 4.17 13.57 -16.99
CA GLY A 218 3.49 13.03 -15.80
C GLY A 218 3.67 13.88 -14.55
N PRO A 219 2.96 13.53 -13.48
CA PRO A 219 3.09 14.18 -12.17
C PRO A 219 4.53 14.12 -11.62
N LEU A 220 4.90 15.12 -10.80
CA LEU A 220 6.21 15.17 -10.16
C LEU A 220 6.53 13.89 -9.38
N ALA A 221 5.54 13.38 -8.64
CA ALA A 221 5.68 12.16 -7.87
C ALA A 221 5.94 10.91 -8.74
N ALA A 222 5.34 10.82 -9.93
CA ALA A 222 5.60 9.73 -10.89
C ALA A 222 7.04 9.78 -11.42
N LYS A 223 7.55 10.98 -11.73
CA LYS A 223 8.94 11.19 -12.13
C LYS A 223 9.92 10.82 -11.02
N ALA A 224 9.61 11.21 -9.79
CA ALA A 224 10.41 10.84 -8.61
C ALA A 224 10.41 9.32 -8.37
N ALA A 225 9.26 8.65 -8.52
CA ALA A 225 9.16 7.19 -8.42
C ALA A 225 9.99 6.48 -9.52
N TRP A 226 9.95 6.97 -10.75
CA TRP A 226 10.79 6.46 -11.84
C TRP A 226 12.28 6.52 -11.49
N VAL A 227 12.75 7.65 -10.95
CA VAL A 227 14.16 7.82 -10.54
C VAL A 227 14.49 6.92 -9.34
N ARG A 228 13.59 6.78 -8.35
CA ARG A 228 13.82 5.87 -7.20
C ARG A 228 13.97 4.41 -7.63
N VAL A 229 13.19 3.97 -8.63
CA VAL A 229 13.35 2.61 -9.17
C VAL A 229 14.73 2.44 -9.81
N ILE A 230 15.23 3.42 -10.56
CA ILE A 230 16.58 3.41 -11.13
C ILE A 230 17.65 3.30 -10.03
N ALA A 231 17.49 4.06 -8.93
CA ALA A 231 18.42 4.03 -7.81
C ALA A 231 18.61 2.61 -7.20
N VAL A 232 17.53 1.81 -7.20
CA VAL A 232 17.52 0.45 -6.62
C VAL A 232 17.74 -0.64 -7.67
N ARG A 233 17.50 -0.35 -8.95
CA ARG A 233 17.61 -1.29 -10.08
C ARG A 233 18.65 -0.84 -11.10
N PRO A 234 19.95 -0.99 -10.81
CA PRO A 234 21.05 -0.49 -11.65
C PRO A 234 21.11 -1.14 -13.05
N THR A 235 20.36 -2.23 -13.26
CA THR A 235 20.20 -2.85 -14.58
C THR A 235 19.37 -2.01 -15.54
N LEU A 236 18.57 -1.07 -15.02
CA LEU A 236 17.83 -0.09 -15.81
C LEU A 236 18.81 0.99 -16.27
N LYS A 237 19.03 1.07 -17.56
CA LYS A 237 19.93 2.08 -18.13
C LYS A 237 19.20 3.42 -18.21
N ALA A 238 19.47 4.30 -17.25
CA ALA A 238 19.04 5.69 -17.32
C ALA A 238 20.06 6.53 -18.11
N ASP A 239 19.56 7.52 -18.83
CA ASP A 239 20.43 8.53 -19.45
C ASP A 239 21.07 9.39 -18.36
N LYS A 240 22.40 9.34 -18.26
CA LYS A 240 23.18 10.13 -17.32
C LYS A 240 22.92 11.64 -17.45
N ALA A 241 22.69 12.13 -18.67
CA ALA A 241 22.43 13.54 -18.91
C ALA A 241 21.10 13.98 -18.29
N VAL A 242 20.09 13.12 -18.37
CA VAL A 242 18.78 13.35 -17.72
C VAL A 242 18.96 13.45 -16.21
N ILE A 243 19.57 12.45 -15.58
CA ILE A 243 19.75 12.44 -14.13
C ILE A 243 20.60 13.66 -13.70
N LEU A 244 21.68 13.98 -14.40
CA LEU A 244 22.51 15.15 -14.12
C LEU A 244 21.71 16.47 -14.20
N GLY A 245 20.80 16.59 -15.16
CA GLY A 245 19.88 17.73 -15.27
C GLY A 245 18.94 17.86 -14.07
N LEU A 246 18.45 16.74 -13.55
CA LEU A 246 17.56 16.71 -12.39
C LEU A 246 18.26 17.11 -11.08
N LEU A 247 19.58 16.91 -10.95
CA LEU A 247 20.34 17.25 -9.74
C LEU A 247 20.35 18.75 -9.44
N LYS A 248 20.20 19.60 -10.45
CA LYS A 248 20.17 21.07 -10.35
C LYS A 248 18.78 21.65 -10.16
N GLY A 249 17.78 20.80 -10.03
CA GLY A 249 16.37 21.19 -9.86
C GLY A 249 16.09 21.82 -8.49
N PRO A 250 14.86 22.32 -8.29
CA PRO A 250 14.42 22.83 -7.00
C PRO A 250 14.42 21.71 -5.95
N ALA A 251 14.48 22.09 -4.67
CA ALA A 251 14.47 21.15 -3.55
C ALA A 251 13.10 20.48 -3.40
N ASN A 252 12.86 19.43 -4.16
CA ASN A 252 11.65 18.62 -4.17
C ASN A 252 11.99 17.12 -4.24
N GLU A 253 10.96 16.28 -4.18
CA GLU A 253 11.10 14.82 -4.18
C GLU A 253 11.80 14.26 -5.43
N LEU A 254 11.70 14.91 -6.59
CA LEU A 254 12.37 14.47 -7.81
C LEU A 254 13.88 14.70 -7.73
N THR A 255 14.31 15.88 -7.28
CA THR A 255 15.73 16.22 -7.11
C THR A 255 16.35 15.36 -5.99
N GLU A 256 15.61 15.10 -4.90
CA GLU A 256 16.04 14.16 -3.86
C GLU A 256 16.27 12.75 -4.42
N ALA A 257 15.30 12.24 -5.15
CA ALA A 257 15.43 10.92 -5.80
C ALA A 257 16.59 10.87 -6.79
N ALA A 258 16.84 11.97 -7.53
CA ALA A 258 17.98 12.07 -8.44
C ALA A 258 19.32 11.98 -7.72
N TRP A 259 19.47 12.63 -6.57
CA TRP A 259 20.67 12.48 -5.73
C TRP A 259 20.81 11.07 -5.16
N ASP A 260 19.72 10.43 -4.75
CA ASP A 260 19.73 9.04 -4.28
C ASP A 260 20.12 8.05 -5.40
N ALA A 261 19.86 8.38 -6.67
CA ALA A 261 20.22 7.55 -7.83
C ALA A 261 21.68 7.71 -8.29
N VAL A 262 22.40 8.74 -7.83
CA VAL A 262 23.79 9.01 -8.26
C VAL A 262 24.71 7.78 -8.14
N PRO A 263 24.75 7.04 -7.00
CA PRO A 263 25.66 5.89 -6.88
C PRO A 263 25.32 4.73 -7.83
N ALA A 264 24.09 4.65 -8.33
CA ALA A 264 23.65 3.61 -9.26
C ALA A 264 23.92 3.95 -10.72
N VAL A 265 23.98 5.26 -11.05
CA VAL A 265 24.05 5.76 -12.44
C VAL A 265 25.45 6.25 -12.80
N PHE A 266 26.19 6.81 -11.86
CA PHE A 266 27.48 7.47 -12.06
C PHE A 266 28.61 6.69 -11.41
N ASN A 267 29.83 7.02 -11.82
CA ASN A 267 31.06 6.47 -11.27
C ASN A 267 32.08 7.57 -10.92
N THR A 268 33.25 7.20 -10.43
CA THR A 268 34.31 8.17 -10.05
C THR A 268 34.75 9.09 -11.18
N ALA A 269 34.67 8.70 -12.46
CA ALA A 269 34.99 9.55 -13.59
C ALA A 269 34.00 10.74 -13.74
N ASP A 270 32.81 10.60 -13.22
CA ASP A 270 31.78 11.64 -13.25
C ASP A 270 31.86 12.62 -12.06
N LYS A 271 32.76 12.35 -11.09
CA LYS A 271 32.80 13.03 -9.79
C LYS A 271 32.89 14.55 -9.90
N ALA A 272 33.76 15.07 -10.77
CA ALA A 272 33.92 16.51 -10.95
C ALA A 272 32.62 17.22 -11.41
N LYS A 273 31.84 16.57 -12.29
CA LYS A 273 30.54 17.09 -12.75
C LYS A 273 29.49 17.07 -11.63
N LEU A 274 29.52 16.06 -10.79
CA LEU A 274 28.60 15.90 -9.66
C LEU A 274 28.96 16.88 -8.52
N GLU A 275 30.24 17.10 -8.24
CA GLU A 275 30.69 18.14 -7.30
C GLU A 275 30.26 19.54 -7.76
N GLU A 276 30.37 19.83 -9.07
CA GLU A 276 29.85 21.08 -9.63
C GLU A 276 28.33 21.19 -9.47
N ALA A 277 27.58 20.10 -9.70
CA ALA A 277 26.14 20.07 -9.52
C ALA A 277 25.73 20.22 -8.03
N SER A 278 26.62 19.90 -7.10
CA SER A 278 26.36 20.03 -5.65
C SER A 278 26.58 21.44 -5.09
N LYS A 279 27.14 22.36 -5.87
CA LYS A 279 27.37 23.73 -5.42
C LYS A 279 26.05 24.51 -5.32
N GLY A 280 25.89 25.25 -4.22
CA GLY A 280 24.70 26.10 -4.00
C GLY A 280 23.39 25.34 -3.71
N LEU A 281 23.48 24.08 -3.38
CA LEU A 281 22.30 23.30 -2.97
C LEU A 281 21.72 23.82 -1.65
N SER A 282 20.41 23.69 -1.50
CA SER A 282 19.72 23.98 -0.24
C SER A 282 20.18 23.06 0.90
N GLU A 283 19.96 23.49 2.15
CA GLU A 283 20.24 22.70 3.35
C GLU A 283 19.59 21.31 3.32
N ARG A 284 18.47 21.17 2.63
CA ARG A 284 17.75 19.90 2.46
C ARG A 284 18.47 18.92 1.52
N LEU A 285 19.10 19.42 0.46
CA LEU A 285 19.76 18.61 -0.57
C LEU A 285 21.23 18.37 -0.31
N ALA A 286 21.93 19.30 0.33
CA ALA A 286 23.37 19.21 0.55
C ALA A 286 23.82 17.92 1.28
N PRO A 287 23.15 17.44 2.34
CA PRO A 287 23.52 16.18 2.98
C PRO A 287 23.37 14.96 2.05
N ARG A 288 22.33 14.95 1.20
CA ARG A 288 22.10 13.84 0.23
C ARG A 288 23.20 13.84 -0.84
N ALA A 289 23.52 15.01 -1.39
CA ALA A 289 24.60 15.15 -2.36
C ALA A 289 25.94 14.67 -1.80
N LYS A 290 26.28 15.08 -0.55
CA LYS A 290 27.48 14.61 0.13
C LYS A 290 27.50 13.10 0.31
N ALA A 291 26.40 12.51 0.74
CA ALA A 291 26.28 11.06 0.90
C ALA A 291 26.42 10.33 -0.45
N ALA A 292 25.77 10.82 -1.49
CA ALA A 292 25.83 10.25 -2.83
C ALA A 292 27.26 10.28 -3.42
N LEU A 293 27.97 11.41 -3.27
CA LEU A 293 29.36 11.56 -3.72
C LEU A 293 30.32 10.63 -2.96
N ALA A 294 30.07 10.37 -1.69
CA ALA A 294 30.87 9.44 -0.90
C ALA A 294 30.71 7.96 -1.29
N LEU A 295 29.60 7.62 -1.94
CA LEU A 295 29.27 6.24 -2.39
C LEU A 295 29.72 5.95 -3.84
N LEU A 296 30.30 6.91 -4.55
CA LEU A 296 30.81 6.71 -5.91
C LEU A 296 31.95 5.69 -5.91
N LYS A 297 31.86 4.69 -6.77
CA LYS A 297 32.85 3.62 -6.98
C LYS A 297 33.62 3.82 -8.26
#